data_57c628cd7faf03de0140579ae9e60d6c
#
_entry.id   57c628cd7faf03de0140579ae9e60d6c
#
_cell.length_a   1.000
_cell.length_b   1.000
_cell.length_c   1.000
_cell.angle_alpha   90.00
_cell.angle_beta   90.00
_cell.angle_gamma   90.00
#
_symmetry.space_group_name_H-M   'P 1'
#
loop_
_entity.id
_entity.type
_entity.pdbx_description
1 polymer ?
#
loop_
_entity_poly.entity_id
_entity_poly.type
_entity_poly.pdbx_seq_one_letter_code
_entity_poly.pdbx_strand_id
1 'polypeptide(L)'
;MMKKQLTNTVLMVRPVRFRMNEETVVNNYFQEEMDLKNEEINRQAQQEFDALVHKLREVGVKVIVVDDIYEQNTPDSVFPNNWITFHQNGDVAIYPMFAENRRRERREDILDRVEAEGFTIENVYDYTEAEKENVFLEGTGAMILDRVNRKAYCALSPRADEELFIEFCEDFEYTPVIFRAYQQVDNKQVPIYHTNVMMALGEDFAVVCLDTITDKSERKNVLHHLKEDHKEIISITAEQMYQYAGNMLQVQGADRSYLVMSDAAYNCLTATQRQAIEKYCPIIHTNLETIETCGGGSARCMMAEVFNPIAND
;
A
#
# COMPACT_ATOMS: atom_id res chain seq x y z
N MET A 1 23.07 10.84 1.20
CA MET A 1 22.46 10.18 0.01
C MET A 1 21.37 11.05 -0.59
N MET A 2 21.20 11.05 -1.93
CA MET A 2 20.04 11.68 -2.54
C MET A 2 18.77 10.90 -2.14
N LYS A 3 17.73 11.61 -1.69
CA LYS A 3 16.43 11.01 -1.37
C LYS A 3 15.78 10.50 -2.65
N LYS A 4 15.28 9.27 -2.64
CA LYS A 4 14.61 8.63 -3.78
C LYS A 4 13.13 8.41 -3.45
N GLN A 5 12.24 8.70 -4.39
CA GLN A 5 10.82 8.39 -4.26
C GLN A 5 10.54 6.92 -4.61
N LEU A 6 11.32 6.36 -5.51
CA LEU A 6 11.11 5.02 -6.05
C LEU A 6 12.24 4.08 -5.65
N THR A 7 11.91 2.82 -5.50
CA THR A 7 12.87 1.72 -5.37
C THR A 7 12.70 0.73 -6.50
N ASN A 8 13.76 0.00 -6.81
CA ASN A 8 13.74 -1.13 -7.74
C ASN A 8 13.52 -2.48 -7.04
N THR A 9 13.24 -2.47 -5.75
CA THR A 9 13.11 -3.70 -4.95
C THR A 9 11.84 -3.66 -4.10
N VAL A 10 11.05 -4.71 -4.17
CA VAL A 10 9.85 -4.90 -3.35
C VAL A 10 9.87 -6.26 -2.66
N LEU A 11 9.39 -6.28 -1.41
CA LEU A 11 9.07 -7.50 -0.68
C LEU A 11 7.60 -7.84 -0.93
N MET A 12 7.33 -9.10 -1.25
CA MET A 12 5.98 -9.62 -1.45
C MET A 12 5.83 -10.96 -0.75
N VAL A 13 4.67 -11.19 -0.13
CA VAL A 13 4.36 -12.44 0.58
C VAL A 13 3.37 -13.25 -0.24
N ARG A 14 3.78 -14.47 -0.65
CA ARG A 14 2.94 -15.39 -1.42
C ARG A 14 1.96 -16.09 -0.50
N PRO A 15 0.65 -15.93 -0.68
CA PRO A 15 -0.33 -16.45 0.27
C PRO A 15 -0.44 -17.98 0.19
N VAL A 16 -0.74 -18.62 1.33
CA VAL A 16 -0.98 -20.07 1.41
C VAL A 16 -2.36 -20.43 1.96
N ARG A 17 -3.05 -19.47 2.58
CA ARG A 17 -4.42 -19.62 3.10
C ARG A 17 -5.29 -18.40 2.79
N PHE A 18 -5.13 -17.80 1.63
CA PHE A 18 -5.89 -16.64 1.21
C PHE A 18 -7.39 -16.94 1.14
N ARG A 19 -8.18 -16.07 1.72
CA ARG A 19 -9.64 -16.03 1.70
C ARG A 19 -10.14 -14.68 2.21
N MET A 20 -11.43 -14.43 2.17
CA MET A 20 -12.01 -13.28 2.87
C MET A 20 -11.68 -13.37 4.37
N ASN A 21 -11.21 -12.27 4.95
CA ASN A 21 -10.81 -12.21 6.35
C ASN A 21 -11.96 -11.69 7.20
N GLU A 22 -12.46 -12.53 8.07
CA GLU A 22 -13.61 -12.29 8.94
C GLU A 22 -13.36 -11.15 9.94
N GLU A 23 -12.09 -10.90 10.30
CA GLU A 23 -11.73 -9.86 11.26
C GLU A 23 -11.58 -8.47 10.61
N THR A 24 -11.35 -8.41 9.28
CA THR A 24 -11.13 -7.15 8.56
C THR A 24 -12.39 -6.63 7.87
N VAL A 25 -13.35 -7.50 7.53
CA VAL A 25 -14.59 -7.14 6.84
C VAL A 25 -15.45 -6.10 7.60
N VAL A 26 -15.27 -6.00 8.90
CA VAL A 26 -16.01 -5.06 9.76
C VAL A 26 -15.81 -3.58 9.42
N ASN A 27 -14.70 -3.24 8.74
CA ASN A 27 -14.38 -1.89 8.31
C ASN A 27 -13.70 -1.80 6.94
N ASN A 28 -13.39 -2.92 6.30
CA ASN A 28 -12.94 -3.00 4.91
C ASN A 28 -14.13 -3.33 4.00
N TYR A 29 -14.83 -2.31 3.56
CA TYR A 29 -16.02 -2.42 2.71
C TYR A 29 -15.71 -2.69 1.23
N PHE A 30 -14.47 -2.97 0.89
CA PHE A 30 -14.05 -3.45 -0.44
C PHE A 30 -14.06 -4.97 -0.52
N GLN A 31 -14.12 -5.68 0.62
CA GLN A 31 -14.20 -7.13 0.65
C GLN A 31 -15.59 -7.63 0.29
N GLU A 32 -15.64 -8.62 -0.58
CA GLU A 32 -16.85 -9.34 -0.97
C GLU A 32 -16.62 -10.85 -0.89
N GLU A 33 -17.67 -11.60 -0.58
CA GLU A 33 -17.63 -13.05 -0.53
C GLU A 33 -17.73 -13.63 -1.95
N MET A 34 -16.88 -14.61 -2.26
CA MET A 34 -16.95 -15.39 -3.50
C MET A 34 -17.64 -16.73 -3.24
N ASP A 35 -18.55 -17.14 -4.14
CA ASP A 35 -19.20 -18.46 -4.09
C ASP A 35 -18.23 -19.57 -4.60
N LEU A 36 -17.09 -19.70 -3.92
CA LEU A 36 -16.05 -20.67 -4.19
C LEU A 36 -15.52 -21.25 -2.86
N LYS A 37 -14.91 -22.45 -2.95
CA LYS A 37 -14.21 -23.02 -1.79
C LYS A 37 -12.91 -22.27 -1.49
N ASN A 38 -12.52 -22.19 -0.22
CA ASN A 38 -11.31 -21.50 0.20
C ASN A 38 -10.03 -22.02 -0.50
N GLU A 39 -9.95 -23.31 -0.79
CA GLU A 39 -8.81 -23.90 -1.53
C GLU A 39 -8.72 -23.35 -2.95
N GLU A 40 -9.88 -23.17 -3.60
CA GLU A 40 -9.95 -22.61 -4.95
C GLU A 40 -9.64 -21.11 -4.95
N ILE A 41 -10.18 -20.34 -3.99
CA ILE A 41 -9.87 -18.93 -3.78
C ILE A 41 -8.36 -18.75 -3.60
N ASN A 42 -7.75 -19.53 -2.70
CA ASN A 42 -6.31 -19.47 -2.45
C ASN A 42 -5.50 -19.80 -3.71
N ARG A 43 -5.91 -20.81 -4.48
CA ARG A 43 -5.23 -21.20 -5.71
C ARG A 43 -5.28 -20.08 -6.77
N GLN A 44 -6.41 -19.43 -6.93
CA GLN A 44 -6.57 -18.29 -7.85
C GLN A 44 -5.73 -17.10 -7.38
N ALA A 45 -5.77 -16.75 -6.11
CA ALA A 45 -4.95 -15.69 -5.54
C ALA A 45 -3.44 -15.94 -5.73
N GLN A 46 -2.98 -17.19 -5.59
CA GLN A 46 -1.60 -17.56 -5.89
C GLN A 46 -1.23 -17.35 -7.37
N GLN A 47 -2.13 -17.68 -8.29
CA GLN A 47 -1.90 -17.47 -9.72
C GLN A 47 -1.83 -15.97 -10.07
N GLU A 48 -2.72 -15.15 -9.49
CA GLU A 48 -2.71 -13.70 -9.65
C GLU A 48 -1.42 -13.08 -9.07
N PHE A 49 -1.02 -13.52 -7.88
CA PHE A 49 0.24 -13.13 -7.25
C PHE A 49 1.45 -13.46 -8.13
N ASP A 50 1.54 -14.71 -8.60
CA ASP A 50 2.66 -15.17 -9.41
C ASP A 50 2.74 -14.40 -10.75
N ALA A 51 1.58 -14.06 -11.35
CA ALA A 51 1.50 -13.24 -12.57
C ALA A 51 2.02 -11.81 -12.33
N LEU A 52 1.66 -11.17 -11.20
CA LEU A 52 2.17 -9.85 -10.85
C LEU A 52 3.69 -9.88 -10.64
N VAL A 53 4.20 -10.86 -9.88
CA VAL A 53 5.64 -11.04 -9.66
C VAL A 53 6.39 -11.22 -10.99
N HIS A 54 5.84 -12.00 -11.90
CA HIS A 54 6.43 -12.22 -13.22
C HIS A 54 6.57 -10.90 -13.99
N LYS A 55 5.47 -10.12 -14.10
CA LYS A 55 5.47 -8.82 -14.80
C LYS A 55 6.46 -7.81 -14.19
N LEU A 56 6.58 -7.77 -12.87
CA LEU A 56 7.55 -6.90 -12.19
C LEU A 56 8.99 -7.30 -12.55
N ARG A 57 9.30 -8.62 -12.53
CA ARG A 57 10.63 -9.13 -12.88
C ARG A 57 10.98 -8.93 -14.35
N GLU A 58 10.01 -9.01 -15.27
CA GLU A 58 10.23 -8.75 -16.70
C GLU A 58 10.76 -7.35 -16.99
N VAL A 59 10.37 -6.34 -16.17
CA VAL A 59 10.86 -4.97 -16.32
C VAL A 59 12.06 -4.64 -15.41
N GLY A 60 12.63 -5.66 -14.77
CA GLY A 60 13.85 -5.53 -13.96
C GLY A 60 13.64 -5.07 -12.51
N VAL A 61 12.42 -5.14 -11.99
CA VAL A 61 12.18 -4.95 -10.55
C VAL A 61 12.66 -6.20 -9.81
N LYS A 62 13.48 -6.02 -8.78
CA LYS A 62 13.86 -7.10 -7.86
C LYS A 62 12.68 -7.40 -6.94
N VAL A 63 12.13 -8.60 -7.01
CA VAL A 63 11.04 -9.04 -6.15
C VAL A 63 11.54 -10.10 -5.18
N ILE A 64 11.60 -9.74 -3.90
CA ILE A 64 11.88 -10.66 -2.78
C ILE A 64 10.55 -11.32 -2.44
N VAL A 65 10.43 -12.61 -2.76
CA VAL A 65 9.23 -13.39 -2.46
C VAL A 65 9.50 -14.25 -1.23
N VAL A 66 8.56 -14.19 -0.29
CA VAL A 66 8.52 -15.07 0.88
C VAL A 66 7.18 -15.80 0.89
N ASP A 67 7.18 -17.10 1.08
CA ASP A 67 5.94 -17.84 1.26
C ASP A 67 5.38 -17.61 2.67
N ASP A 68 4.06 -17.47 2.75
CA ASP A 68 3.37 -17.43 4.04
C ASP A 68 3.43 -18.78 4.77
N ILE A 69 3.08 -18.81 6.05
CA ILE A 69 3.12 -20.02 6.88
C ILE A 69 1.68 -20.52 7.13
N TYR A 70 1.37 -21.71 6.63
CA TYR A 70 0.03 -22.29 6.68
C TYR A 70 -0.56 -22.35 8.11
N GLU A 71 0.26 -22.68 9.11
CA GLU A 71 -0.14 -22.85 10.52
C GLU A 71 -0.51 -21.52 11.19
N GLN A 72 -0.01 -20.41 10.69
CA GLN A 72 -0.29 -19.09 11.26
C GLN A 72 -1.69 -18.58 10.95
N ASN A 73 -2.32 -19.11 9.89
CA ASN A 73 -3.68 -18.74 9.50
C ASN A 73 -3.87 -17.23 9.33
N THR A 74 -3.10 -16.67 8.41
CA THR A 74 -3.03 -15.24 8.07
C THR A 74 -3.64 -14.97 6.69
N PRO A 75 -4.97 -14.82 6.58
CA PRO A 75 -5.65 -14.71 5.29
C PRO A 75 -5.21 -13.50 4.46
N ASP A 76 -4.77 -12.41 5.10
CA ASP A 76 -4.34 -11.16 4.47
C ASP A 76 -2.82 -11.01 4.33
N SER A 77 -2.04 -12.09 4.55
CA SER A 77 -0.56 -12.06 4.47
C SER A 77 0.00 -11.52 3.15
N VAL A 78 -0.81 -11.56 2.08
CA VAL A 78 -0.49 -11.01 0.75
C VAL A 78 -0.29 -9.49 0.75
N PHE A 79 -0.62 -8.79 1.84
CA PHE A 79 -0.52 -7.33 1.99
C PHE A 79 0.54 -6.89 3.00
N PRO A 80 1.85 -7.17 2.77
CA PRO A 80 2.92 -6.90 3.73
C PRO A 80 3.13 -5.40 4.01
N ASN A 81 2.76 -4.52 3.09
CA ASN A 81 2.92 -3.08 3.25
C ASN A 81 2.14 -2.48 4.43
N ASN A 82 1.21 -3.25 5.00
CA ASN A 82 0.42 -2.80 6.15
C ASN A 82 1.16 -2.95 7.48
N TRP A 83 2.09 -3.89 7.58
CA TRP A 83 2.76 -4.16 8.86
C TRP A 83 4.26 -3.83 8.87
N ILE A 84 4.88 -3.54 7.70
CA ILE A 84 6.31 -3.22 7.60
C ILE A 84 6.60 -2.13 6.56
N THR A 85 7.57 -1.26 6.88
CA THR A 85 8.18 -0.34 5.91
C THR A 85 9.69 -0.32 6.06
N PHE A 86 10.39 -0.07 4.94
CA PHE A 86 11.84 0.00 4.86
C PHE A 86 12.26 1.39 4.40
N HIS A 87 13.35 1.92 5.00
CA HIS A 87 13.80 3.29 4.79
C HIS A 87 15.25 3.37 4.31
N GLN A 88 15.59 4.48 3.62
CA GLN A 88 16.90 4.66 2.96
C GLN A 88 18.09 4.73 3.92
N ASN A 89 17.87 5.04 5.18
CA ASN A 89 18.89 5.06 6.22
C ASN A 89 19.15 3.69 6.87
N GLY A 90 18.51 2.62 6.36
CA GLY A 90 18.61 1.28 6.93
C GLY A 90 17.57 0.97 8.00
N ASP A 91 16.76 1.94 8.39
CA ASP A 91 15.72 1.72 9.39
C ASP A 91 14.53 0.94 8.81
N VAL A 92 13.89 0.19 9.68
CA VAL A 92 12.65 -0.56 9.42
C VAL A 92 11.61 -0.15 10.45
N ALA A 93 10.36 0.04 10.05
CA ALA A 93 9.26 0.24 10.98
C ALA A 93 8.29 -0.93 10.92
N ILE A 94 7.83 -1.39 12.09
CA ILE A 94 6.84 -2.45 12.27
C ILE A 94 5.61 -1.84 12.94
N TYR A 95 4.43 -2.10 12.36
CA TYR A 95 3.20 -1.39 12.70
C TYR A 95 2.18 -2.24 13.44
N PRO A 96 1.38 -1.60 14.32
CA PRO A 96 0.25 -2.22 15.00
C PRO A 96 -0.90 -2.48 14.02
N MET A 97 -1.45 -3.69 14.08
CA MET A 97 -2.52 -4.17 13.21
C MET A 97 -3.85 -4.24 13.96
N PHE A 98 -4.91 -3.72 13.33
CA PHE A 98 -6.28 -3.75 13.85
C PHE A 98 -6.79 -5.18 14.06
N ALA A 99 -6.72 -6.01 13.02
CA ALA A 99 -7.15 -7.40 13.07
C ALA A 99 -6.12 -8.27 13.79
N GLU A 100 -6.54 -9.06 14.79
CA GLU A 100 -5.63 -9.87 15.60
C GLU A 100 -4.94 -10.96 14.78
N ASN A 101 -5.65 -11.56 13.81
CA ASN A 101 -5.07 -12.59 12.96
C ASN A 101 -3.94 -12.02 12.07
N ARG A 102 -3.96 -10.73 11.72
CA ARG A 102 -2.92 -10.06 10.95
C ARG A 102 -1.64 -9.77 11.75
N ARG A 103 -1.72 -9.71 13.09
CA ARG A 103 -0.55 -9.52 13.96
C ARG A 103 0.46 -10.65 13.81
N ARG A 104 0.02 -11.86 13.39
CA ARG A 104 0.87 -13.01 13.11
C ARG A 104 1.60 -12.95 11.76
N GLU A 105 1.27 -11.95 10.90
CA GLU A 105 1.98 -11.70 9.63
C GLU A 105 3.39 -11.14 9.88
N ARG A 106 3.63 -10.51 11.04
CA ARG A 106 4.93 -9.95 11.44
C ARG A 106 5.88 -11.09 11.82
N ARG A 107 6.81 -11.39 10.91
CA ARG A 107 7.74 -12.51 11.02
C ARG A 107 9.19 -12.03 10.97
N GLU A 108 10.00 -12.45 11.94
CA GLU A 108 11.44 -12.11 12.01
C GLU A 108 12.22 -12.67 10.81
N ASP A 109 11.88 -13.89 10.34
CA ASP A 109 12.53 -14.52 9.19
C ASP A 109 12.37 -13.73 7.89
N ILE A 110 11.40 -12.82 7.79
CA ILE A 110 11.26 -11.88 6.68
C ILE A 110 12.40 -10.84 6.71
N LEU A 111 12.78 -10.35 7.89
CA LEU A 111 13.92 -9.45 8.03
C LEU A 111 15.22 -10.17 7.66
N ASP A 112 15.43 -11.39 8.17
CA ASP A 112 16.57 -12.24 7.81
C ASP A 112 16.65 -12.47 6.29
N ARG A 113 15.49 -12.67 5.65
CA ARG A 113 15.42 -12.82 4.20
C ARG A 113 15.84 -11.56 3.44
N VAL A 114 15.45 -10.38 3.91
CA VAL A 114 15.84 -9.08 3.30
C VAL A 114 17.36 -8.88 3.46
N GLU A 115 17.93 -9.19 4.63
CA GLU A 115 19.38 -9.14 4.86
C GLU A 115 20.14 -10.15 3.99
N ALA A 116 19.62 -11.37 3.84
CA ALA A 116 20.22 -12.39 2.95
C ALA A 116 20.24 -11.97 1.47
N GLU A 117 19.36 -11.05 1.06
CA GLU A 117 19.35 -10.42 -0.27
C GLU A 117 20.36 -9.27 -0.40
N GLY A 118 21.13 -8.99 0.66
CA GLY A 118 22.21 -8.01 0.69
C GLY A 118 21.81 -6.64 1.22
N PHE A 119 20.62 -6.46 1.77
CA PHE A 119 20.20 -5.19 2.37
C PHE A 119 20.61 -5.11 3.84
N THR A 120 20.94 -3.90 4.30
CA THR A 120 21.30 -3.64 5.70
C THR A 120 20.09 -3.18 6.49
N ILE A 121 19.86 -3.77 7.66
CA ILE A 121 18.89 -3.29 8.65
C ILE A 121 19.69 -2.69 9.82
N GLU A 122 19.56 -1.38 10.03
CA GLU A 122 20.29 -0.65 11.08
C GLU A 122 19.48 -0.61 12.39
N ASN A 123 18.22 -0.18 12.31
CA ASN A 123 17.33 -0.10 13.47
C ASN A 123 15.93 -0.62 13.10
N VAL A 124 15.22 -1.13 14.10
CA VAL A 124 13.81 -1.52 14.00
C VAL A 124 12.99 -0.64 14.95
N TYR A 125 12.12 0.19 14.39
CA TYR A 125 11.13 0.97 15.12
C TYR A 125 9.86 0.13 15.27
N ASP A 126 9.54 -0.26 16.49
CA ASP A 126 8.42 -1.16 16.78
C ASP A 126 7.28 -0.38 17.47
N TYR A 127 6.21 -0.11 16.72
CA TYR A 127 5.01 0.58 17.21
C TYR A 127 3.94 -0.39 17.73
N THR A 128 4.20 -1.70 17.79
CA THR A 128 3.17 -2.73 18.09
C THR A 128 2.65 -2.69 19.53
N GLU A 129 3.36 -2.06 20.46
CA GLU A 129 2.87 -1.83 21.83
C GLU A 129 1.54 -1.05 21.87
N ALA A 130 1.28 -0.18 20.88
CA ALA A 130 0.05 0.58 20.75
C ALA A 130 -1.21 -0.32 20.61
N GLU A 131 -1.06 -1.58 20.18
CA GLU A 131 -2.15 -2.55 20.13
C GLU A 131 -2.81 -2.81 21.49
N LYS A 132 -2.05 -2.64 22.59
CA LYS A 132 -2.58 -2.81 23.96
C LYS A 132 -3.62 -1.76 24.32
N GLU A 133 -3.52 -0.58 23.70
CA GLU A 133 -4.44 0.55 23.88
C GLU A 133 -5.48 0.64 22.74
N ASN A 134 -5.53 -0.37 21.85
CA ASN A 134 -6.35 -0.39 20.64
C ASN A 134 -6.07 0.80 19.70
N VAL A 135 -4.82 1.19 19.61
CA VAL A 135 -4.31 2.23 18.71
C VAL A 135 -3.59 1.55 17.55
N PHE A 136 -3.90 1.96 16.31
CA PHE A 136 -3.42 1.28 15.10
C PHE A 136 -2.90 2.27 14.06
N LEU A 137 -1.86 1.85 13.35
CA LEU A 137 -1.35 2.53 12.15
C LEU A 137 -0.84 1.47 11.18
N GLU A 138 -1.61 1.17 10.15
CA GLU A 138 -1.28 0.06 9.24
C GLU A 138 -0.37 0.50 8.08
N GLY A 139 0.86 0.87 8.40
CA GLY A 139 1.97 1.13 7.47
C GLY A 139 1.60 1.98 6.26
N THR A 140 2.12 1.61 5.09
CA THR A 140 1.79 2.31 3.82
C THR A 140 0.44 1.91 3.22
N GLY A 141 -0.40 1.19 3.96
CA GLY A 141 -1.85 1.17 3.76
C GLY A 141 -2.48 2.46 4.27
N ALA A 142 -2.24 2.76 5.55
CA ALA A 142 -2.77 3.92 6.25
C ALA A 142 -2.15 5.24 5.77
N MET A 143 -0.90 5.25 5.29
CA MET A 143 -0.19 6.47 4.90
C MET A 143 0.49 6.35 3.54
N ILE A 144 0.60 7.48 2.84
CA ILE A 144 1.35 7.63 1.58
C ILE A 144 2.56 8.53 1.83
N LEU A 145 3.75 8.04 1.49
CA LEU A 145 5.00 8.73 1.78
C LEU A 145 5.55 9.44 0.54
N ASP A 146 5.67 10.76 0.60
CA ASP A 146 6.53 11.53 -0.29
C ASP A 146 7.94 11.56 0.33
N ARG A 147 8.75 10.62 -0.08
CA ARG A 147 10.08 10.39 0.51
C ARG A 147 11.07 11.49 0.14
N VAL A 148 10.88 12.12 -1.02
CA VAL A 148 11.74 13.23 -1.51
C VAL A 148 11.42 14.50 -0.76
N ASN A 149 10.13 14.89 -0.73
CA ASN A 149 9.69 16.13 -0.10
C ASN A 149 9.42 15.99 1.40
N ARG A 150 9.60 14.79 1.95
CA ARG A 150 9.45 14.49 3.40
C ARG A 150 8.06 14.86 3.91
N LYS A 151 7.02 14.44 3.19
CA LYS A 151 5.63 14.58 3.59
C LYS A 151 4.97 13.21 3.68
N ALA A 152 4.13 13.01 4.68
CA ALA A 152 3.33 11.81 4.83
C ALA A 152 1.85 12.19 4.82
N TYR A 153 1.07 11.58 3.94
CA TYR A 153 -0.37 11.83 3.78
C TYR A 153 -1.14 10.71 4.46
N CYS A 154 -2.05 11.05 5.38
CA CYS A 154 -2.82 10.06 6.14
C CYS A 154 -4.28 10.46 6.25
N ALA A 155 -5.17 9.59 5.76
CA ALA A 155 -6.60 9.65 6.01
C ALA A 155 -6.90 8.92 7.32
N LEU A 156 -7.37 9.65 8.35
CA LEU A 156 -7.67 9.08 9.66
C LEU A 156 -8.81 8.08 9.59
N SER A 157 -8.64 6.93 10.23
CA SER A 157 -9.59 5.83 10.23
C SER A 157 -9.40 4.93 11.47
N PRO A 158 -10.22 3.91 11.70
CA PRO A 158 -9.97 2.93 12.76
C PRO A 158 -8.62 2.18 12.64
N ARG A 159 -7.93 2.28 11.49
CA ARG A 159 -6.60 1.68 11.22
C ARG A 159 -5.49 2.72 11.03
N ALA A 160 -5.78 3.98 11.33
CA ALA A 160 -4.87 5.10 11.17
C ALA A 160 -5.14 6.14 12.27
N ASP A 161 -4.50 5.96 13.42
CA ASP A 161 -4.58 6.86 14.56
C ASP A 161 -3.74 8.12 14.33
N GLU A 162 -4.25 9.27 14.77
CA GLU A 162 -3.62 10.58 14.55
C GLU A 162 -2.34 10.75 15.35
N GLU A 163 -2.35 10.38 16.63
CA GLU A 163 -1.21 10.59 17.53
C GLU A 163 -0.06 9.68 17.15
N LEU A 164 -0.35 8.41 16.87
CA LEU A 164 0.65 7.44 16.42
C LEU A 164 1.23 7.80 15.03
N PHE A 165 0.41 8.35 14.14
CA PHE A 165 0.90 8.86 12.86
C PHE A 165 1.82 10.06 13.01
N ILE A 166 1.54 10.96 13.96
CA ILE A 166 2.42 12.11 14.29
C ILE A 166 3.75 11.58 14.85
N GLU A 167 3.73 10.63 15.80
CA GLU A 167 4.92 9.98 16.35
C GLU A 167 5.79 9.38 15.23
N PHE A 168 5.20 8.61 14.33
CA PHE A 168 5.90 8.11 13.13
C PHE A 168 6.53 9.25 12.30
N CYS A 169 5.80 10.34 12.10
CA CYS A 169 6.31 11.48 11.34
C CYS A 169 7.50 12.18 12.05
N GLU A 170 7.49 12.24 13.37
CA GLU A 170 8.60 12.78 14.17
C GLU A 170 9.83 11.86 14.07
N ASP A 171 9.67 10.55 14.28
CA ASP A 171 10.76 9.57 14.23
C ASP A 171 11.43 9.51 12.84
N PHE A 172 10.64 9.58 11.80
CA PHE A 172 11.13 9.48 10.42
C PHE A 172 11.28 10.85 9.72
N GLU A 173 11.15 11.97 10.44
CA GLU A 173 11.30 13.34 9.93
C GLU A 173 10.37 13.66 8.75
N TYR A 174 9.11 13.26 8.79
CA TYR A 174 8.09 13.64 7.81
C TYR A 174 7.23 14.80 8.31
N THR A 175 6.79 15.66 7.40
CA THR A 175 5.71 16.62 7.67
C THR A 175 4.37 15.90 7.53
N PRO A 176 3.54 15.83 8.59
CA PRO A 176 2.25 15.16 8.52
C PRO A 176 1.23 15.99 7.71
N VAL A 177 0.54 15.35 6.78
CA VAL A 177 -0.61 15.90 6.05
C VAL A 177 -1.83 15.05 6.39
N ILE A 178 -2.56 15.49 7.41
CA ILE A 178 -3.68 14.77 8.02
C ILE A 178 -4.99 15.24 7.40
N PHE A 179 -5.88 14.31 7.10
CA PHE A 179 -7.21 14.59 6.58
C PHE A 179 -8.18 13.44 6.89
N ARG A 180 -9.48 13.65 6.65
CA ARG A 180 -10.51 12.62 6.75
C ARG A 180 -11.11 12.36 5.37
N ALA A 181 -11.18 11.09 5.01
CA ALA A 181 -11.78 10.64 3.76
C ALA A 181 -12.91 9.64 4.05
N TYR A 182 -13.99 9.76 3.29
CA TYR A 182 -15.21 8.99 3.52
C TYR A 182 -15.70 8.35 2.24
N GLN A 183 -16.39 7.23 2.42
CA GLN A 183 -17.11 6.50 1.38
C GLN A 183 -18.55 6.27 1.79
N GLN A 184 -19.41 5.94 0.82
CA GLN A 184 -20.83 5.65 1.06
C GLN A 184 -21.04 4.13 1.11
N VAL A 185 -21.58 3.64 2.23
CA VAL A 185 -21.96 2.24 2.41
C VAL A 185 -23.39 2.23 2.98
N ASP A 186 -24.33 1.59 2.31
CA ASP A 186 -25.75 1.50 2.73
C ASP A 186 -26.36 2.86 3.13
N ASN A 187 -26.12 3.88 2.33
CA ASN A 187 -26.53 5.28 2.59
C ASN A 187 -25.91 5.91 3.86
N LYS A 188 -24.87 5.34 4.41
CA LYS A 188 -24.09 5.91 5.52
C LYS A 188 -22.72 6.34 5.03
N GLN A 189 -22.26 7.47 5.55
CA GLN A 189 -20.92 7.93 5.34
C GLN A 189 -20.00 7.26 6.37
N VAL A 190 -19.03 6.46 5.91
CA VAL A 190 -18.07 5.76 6.75
C VAL A 190 -16.65 6.14 6.36
N PRO A 191 -15.68 6.15 7.29
CA PRO A 191 -14.28 6.41 6.95
C PRO A 191 -13.73 5.41 5.92
N ILE A 192 -12.88 5.87 5.01
CA ILE A 192 -12.05 4.99 4.20
C ILE A 192 -10.99 4.39 5.13
N TYR A 193 -10.87 3.07 5.13
CA TYR A 193 -10.03 2.36 6.09
C TYR A 193 -8.53 2.56 5.88
N HIS A 194 -8.07 2.76 4.64
CA HIS A 194 -6.68 3.01 4.26
C HIS A 194 -6.55 4.13 3.22
N THR A 195 -5.56 4.98 3.38
CA THR A 195 -5.27 6.07 2.44
C THR A 195 -4.93 5.55 1.04
N ASN A 196 -4.26 4.41 0.95
CA ASN A 196 -3.80 3.84 -0.32
C ASN A 196 -4.91 3.30 -1.23
N VAL A 197 -6.16 3.24 -0.79
CA VAL A 197 -7.29 2.90 -1.68
C VAL A 197 -7.80 4.11 -2.45
N MET A 198 -7.57 5.33 -1.92
CA MET A 198 -8.06 6.56 -2.54
C MET A 198 -6.95 7.47 -3.10
N MET A 199 -5.67 7.15 -2.81
CA MET A 199 -4.54 7.99 -3.20
C MET A 199 -3.29 7.15 -3.51
N ALA A 200 -2.62 7.47 -4.63
CA ALA A 200 -1.27 7.01 -4.97
C ALA A 200 -0.38 8.21 -5.30
N LEU A 201 0.91 8.11 -4.98
CA LEU A 201 1.90 9.17 -5.22
C LEU A 201 3.07 8.63 -6.05
N GLY A 202 3.31 9.26 -7.20
CA GLY A 202 4.51 9.08 -8.01
C GLY A 202 5.56 10.18 -7.77
N GLU A 203 6.65 10.14 -8.55
CA GLU A 203 7.68 11.19 -8.49
C GLU A 203 7.10 12.57 -8.85
N ASP A 204 6.36 12.68 -9.95
CA ASP A 204 5.90 13.95 -10.51
C ASP A 204 4.37 14.09 -10.53
N PHE A 205 3.63 13.09 -10.07
CA PHE A 205 2.17 13.09 -10.10
C PHE A 205 1.55 12.43 -8.86
N ALA A 206 0.29 12.73 -8.64
CA ALA A 206 -0.56 12.05 -7.65
C ALA A 206 -1.89 11.65 -8.29
N VAL A 207 -2.30 10.41 -8.10
CA VAL A 207 -3.67 9.95 -8.41
C VAL A 207 -4.47 10.03 -7.12
N VAL A 208 -5.60 10.75 -7.12
CA VAL A 208 -6.35 10.98 -5.88
C VAL A 208 -7.84 11.14 -6.11
N CYS A 209 -8.66 10.51 -5.25
CA CYS A 209 -10.10 10.69 -5.17
C CYS A 209 -10.42 11.84 -4.22
N LEU A 210 -10.40 13.07 -4.72
CA LEU A 210 -10.62 14.29 -3.92
C LEU A 210 -12.03 14.40 -3.34
N ASP A 211 -13.03 13.78 -3.97
CA ASP A 211 -14.42 13.86 -3.54
C ASP A 211 -14.67 13.11 -2.22
N THR A 212 -13.81 12.17 -1.87
CA THR A 212 -13.86 11.47 -0.58
C THR A 212 -13.45 12.37 0.60
N ILE A 213 -12.64 13.40 0.36
CA ILE A 213 -12.25 14.39 1.37
C ILE A 213 -13.35 15.46 1.44
N THR A 214 -14.35 15.23 2.31
CA THR A 214 -15.55 16.07 2.36
C THR A 214 -15.32 17.44 3.00
N ASP A 215 -14.40 17.56 3.95
CA ASP A 215 -13.99 18.84 4.51
C ASP A 215 -13.19 19.65 3.48
N LYS A 216 -13.67 20.87 3.19
CA LYS A 216 -13.05 21.74 2.18
C LYS A 216 -11.68 22.27 2.59
N SER A 217 -11.43 22.44 3.89
CA SER A 217 -10.15 22.92 4.42
C SER A 217 -9.10 21.82 4.31
N GLU A 218 -9.44 20.59 4.73
CA GLU A 218 -8.57 19.42 4.61
C GLU A 218 -8.24 19.11 3.15
N ARG A 219 -9.26 19.13 2.26
CA ARG A 219 -9.07 18.96 0.81
C ARG A 219 -8.14 20.03 0.22
N LYS A 220 -8.32 21.30 0.61
CA LYS A 220 -7.44 22.40 0.17
C LYS A 220 -6.02 22.22 0.68
N ASN A 221 -5.84 21.72 1.91
CA ASN A 221 -4.54 21.45 2.50
C ASN A 221 -3.79 20.35 1.74
N VAL A 222 -4.45 19.22 1.45
CA VAL A 222 -3.87 18.14 0.63
C VAL A 222 -3.44 18.66 -0.74
N LEU A 223 -4.34 19.40 -1.43
CA LEU A 223 -4.04 20.00 -2.72
C LEU A 223 -2.90 21.03 -2.67
N HIS A 224 -2.78 21.79 -1.59
CA HIS A 224 -1.70 22.74 -1.38
C HIS A 224 -0.35 22.02 -1.34
N HIS A 225 -0.21 21.01 -0.50
CA HIS A 225 1.03 20.26 -0.35
C HIS A 225 1.44 19.56 -1.66
N LEU A 226 0.49 18.92 -2.37
CA LEU A 226 0.78 18.28 -3.65
C LEU A 226 1.27 19.30 -4.72
N LYS A 227 0.65 20.47 -4.78
CA LYS A 227 1.03 21.54 -5.73
C LYS A 227 2.34 22.22 -5.37
N GLU A 228 2.61 22.42 -4.08
CA GLU A 228 3.88 22.96 -3.59
C GLU A 228 5.05 22.06 -4.04
N ASP A 229 4.84 20.73 -4.04
CA ASP A 229 5.81 19.74 -4.48
C ASP A 229 5.72 19.46 -6.00
N HIS A 230 5.07 20.34 -6.77
CA HIS A 230 4.94 20.28 -8.22
C HIS A 230 4.31 19.00 -8.79
N LYS A 231 3.50 18.26 -8.00
CA LYS A 231 2.81 17.06 -8.47
C LYS A 231 1.67 17.42 -9.44
N GLU A 232 1.65 16.79 -10.62
CA GLU A 232 0.46 16.80 -11.47
C GLU A 232 -0.65 15.99 -10.80
N ILE A 233 -1.84 16.59 -10.61
CA ILE A 233 -2.94 15.94 -9.90
C ILE A 233 -3.86 15.27 -10.91
N ILE A 234 -3.93 13.96 -10.87
CA ILE A 234 -4.80 13.11 -11.68
C ILE A 234 -5.98 12.70 -10.80
N SER A 235 -7.11 13.41 -10.95
CA SER A 235 -8.31 13.12 -10.16
C SER A 235 -9.01 11.88 -10.67
N ILE A 236 -9.44 11.02 -9.74
CA ILE A 236 -10.32 9.87 -9.98
C ILE A 236 -11.65 10.06 -9.26
N THR A 237 -12.70 9.42 -9.74
CA THR A 237 -14.03 9.45 -9.11
C THR A 237 -14.15 8.40 -8.01
N ALA A 238 -15.22 8.46 -7.21
CA ALA A 238 -15.53 7.43 -6.21
C ALA A 238 -15.75 6.06 -6.86
N GLU A 239 -16.44 6.01 -8.01
CA GLU A 239 -16.64 4.77 -8.76
C GLU A 239 -15.32 4.16 -9.22
N GLN A 240 -14.38 4.99 -9.68
CA GLN A 240 -13.03 4.54 -10.06
C GLN A 240 -12.22 4.08 -8.84
N MET A 241 -12.39 4.74 -7.69
CA MET A 241 -11.77 4.31 -6.43
C MET A 241 -12.25 2.90 -6.03
N TYR A 242 -13.55 2.61 -6.16
CA TYR A 242 -14.09 1.26 -5.92
C TYR A 242 -13.59 0.20 -6.91
N GLN A 243 -13.01 0.61 -8.04
CA GLN A 243 -12.26 -0.23 -8.99
C GLN A 243 -10.74 -0.15 -8.75
N TYR A 244 -10.32 0.19 -7.55
CA TYR A 244 -8.92 0.27 -7.10
C TYR A 244 -8.03 1.27 -7.86
N ALA A 245 -8.59 2.26 -8.57
CA ALA A 245 -7.82 3.27 -9.30
C ALA A 245 -6.97 4.21 -8.40
N GLY A 246 -7.12 4.14 -7.08
CA GLY A 246 -6.24 4.77 -6.10
C GLY A 246 -5.13 3.84 -5.60
N ASN A 247 -5.22 2.53 -5.85
CA ASN A 247 -4.32 1.52 -5.28
C ASN A 247 -3.21 1.12 -6.26
N MET A 248 -2.28 2.04 -6.48
CA MET A 248 -1.18 1.93 -7.44
C MET A 248 0.16 2.21 -6.77
N LEU A 249 1.24 1.69 -7.36
CA LEU A 249 2.61 1.98 -6.93
C LEU A 249 3.50 2.26 -8.13
N GLN A 250 4.22 3.38 -8.13
CA GLN A 250 5.30 3.61 -9.07
C GLN A 250 6.58 2.95 -8.55
N VAL A 251 7.22 2.14 -9.39
CA VAL A 251 8.44 1.40 -9.08
C VAL A 251 9.53 1.69 -10.10
N GLN A 252 10.80 1.54 -9.72
CA GLN A 252 11.93 1.68 -10.61
C GLN A 252 12.23 0.32 -11.28
N GLY A 253 12.09 0.24 -12.59
CA GLY A 253 12.58 -0.89 -13.39
C GLY A 253 14.05 -0.70 -13.80
N ALA A 254 14.54 -1.58 -14.67
CA ALA A 254 15.93 -1.55 -15.11
C ALA A 254 16.30 -0.29 -15.93
N ASP A 255 15.39 0.18 -16.78
CA ASP A 255 15.62 1.29 -17.71
C ASP A 255 14.83 2.56 -17.39
N ARG A 256 13.67 2.40 -16.75
CA ARG A 256 12.73 3.49 -16.41
C ARG A 256 11.81 3.11 -15.26
N SER A 257 11.03 4.06 -14.78
CA SER A 257 9.95 3.79 -13.82
C SER A 257 8.70 3.25 -14.51
N TYR A 258 7.86 2.55 -13.74
CA TYR A 258 6.59 1.98 -14.18
C TYR A 258 5.54 2.20 -13.09
N LEU A 259 4.27 2.48 -13.48
CA LEU A 259 3.16 2.48 -12.54
C LEU A 259 2.46 1.12 -12.58
N VAL A 260 2.36 0.48 -11.41
CA VAL A 260 1.78 -0.87 -11.26
C VAL A 260 0.37 -0.76 -10.69
N MET A 261 -0.59 -1.44 -11.32
CA MET A 261 -2.00 -1.47 -10.91
C MET A 261 -2.67 -2.79 -11.31
N SER A 262 -3.93 -2.98 -10.92
CA SER A 262 -4.75 -4.10 -11.40
C SER A 262 -5.39 -3.83 -12.76
N ASP A 263 -5.91 -4.89 -13.40
CA ASP A 263 -6.73 -4.76 -14.61
C ASP A 263 -8.01 -3.96 -14.34
N ALA A 264 -8.63 -4.10 -13.17
CA ALA A 264 -9.81 -3.33 -12.79
C ALA A 264 -9.49 -1.83 -12.75
N ALA A 265 -8.39 -1.44 -12.08
CA ALA A 265 -7.92 -0.07 -12.03
C ALA A 265 -7.61 0.48 -13.43
N TYR A 266 -6.86 -0.27 -14.25
CA TYR A 266 -6.52 0.15 -15.60
C TYR A 266 -7.74 0.36 -16.49
N ASN A 267 -8.69 -0.56 -16.46
CA ASN A 267 -9.87 -0.55 -17.33
C ASN A 267 -10.87 0.56 -16.95
N CYS A 268 -10.98 0.93 -15.67
CA CYS A 268 -11.88 1.99 -15.23
C CYS A 268 -11.32 3.41 -15.49
N LEU A 269 -10.01 3.56 -15.69
CA LEU A 269 -9.41 4.85 -16.03
C LEU A 269 -9.83 5.31 -17.43
N THR A 270 -10.15 6.58 -17.57
CA THR A 270 -10.40 7.21 -18.87
C THR A 270 -9.12 7.29 -19.70
N ALA A 271 -9.25 7.41 -21.03
CA ALA A 271 -8.11 7.59 -21.91
C ALA A 271 -7.25 8.82 -21.50
N THR A 272 -7.89 9.91 -21.08
CA THR A 272 -7.20 11.12 -20.63
C THR A 272 -6.39 10.88 -19.36
N GLN A 273 -6.94 10.14 -18.38
CA GLN A 273 -6.21 9.80 -17.15
C GLN A 273 -5.02 8.88 -17.44
N ARG A 274 -5.20 7.86 -18.29
CA ARG A 274 -4.10 6.99 -18.72
C ARG A 274 -3.00 7.78 -19.44
N GLN A 275 -3.34 8.64 -20.37
CA GLN A 275 -2.37 9.50 -21.06
C GLN A 275 -1.63 10.45 -20.11
N ALA A 276 -2.29 10.97 -19.08
CA ALA A 276 -1.65 11.80 -18.06
C ALA A 276 -0.61 11.00 -17.25
N ILE A 277 -0.90 9.77 -16.91
CA ILE A 277 0.04 8.85 -16.25
C ILE A 277 1.20 8.49 -17.19
N GLU A 278 0.88 8.07 -18.42
CA GLU A 278 1.86 7.61 -19.42
C GLU A 278 2.84 8.69 -19.88
N LYS A 279 2.53 9.95 -19.63
CA LYS A 279 3.46 11.08 -19.79
C LYS A 279 4.71 10.93 -18.90
N TYR A 280 4.57 10.26 -17.75
CA TYR A 280 5.62 10.06 -16.75
C TYR A 280 6.24 8.67 -16.82
N CYS A 281 5.42 7.63 -16.91
CA CYS A 281 5.88 6.26 -16.95
C CYS A 281 4.85 5.32 -17.59
N PRO A 282 5.30 4.21 -18.24
CA PRO A 282 4.40 3.17 -18.69
C PRO A 282 3.64 2.51 -17.55
N ILE A 283 2.47 1.93 -17.88
CA ILE A 283 1.62 1.22 -16.93
C ILE A 283 1.83 -0.28 -17.07
N ILE A 284 2.02 -0.96 -15.93
CA ILE A 284 1.97 -2.42 -15.80
C ILE A 284 0.66 -2.76 -15.10
N HIS A 285 -0.13 -3.66 -15.69
CA HIS A 285 -1.35 -4.12 -15.05
C HIS A 285 -1.55 -5.62 -15.22
N THR A 286 -2.27 -6.25 -14.30
CA THR A 286 -2.59 -7.67 -14.33
C THR A 286 -3.91 -7.94 -13.61
N ASN A 287 -4.53 -9.09 -13.90
CA ASN A 287 -5.73 -9.50 -13.17
C ASN A 287 -5.41 -9.80 -11.71
N LEU A 288 -6.16 -9.18 -10.79
CA LEU A 288 -6.11 -9.39 -9.34
C LEU A 288 -7.53 -9.58 -8.76
N GLU A 289 -8.48 -10.04 -9.56
CA GLU A 289 -9.91 -10.11 -9.22
C GLU A 289 -10.18 -10.87 -7.93
N THR A 290 -9.53 -12.02 -7.72
CA THR A 290 -9.71 -12.82 -6.50
C THR A 290 -9.13 -12.10 -5.28
N ILE A 291 -7.92 -11.52 -5.42
CA ILE A 291 -7.26 -10.78 -4.35
C ILE A 291 -8.05 -9.52 -4.00
N GLU A 292 -8.55 -8.79 -4.99
CA GLU A 292 -9.38 -7.60 -4.80
C GLU A 292 -10.72 -7.94 -4.13
N THR A 293 -11.43 -8.94 -4.63
CA THR A 293 -12.76 -9.32 -4.12
C THR A 293 -12.68 -9.82 -2.68
N CYS A 294 -11.85 -10.82 -2.40
CA CYS A 294 -11.79 -11.41 -1.06
C CYS A 294 -10.95 -10.62 -0.08
N GLY A 295 -9.84 -10.02 -0.54
CA GLY A 295 -8.91 -9.30 0.34
C GLY A 295 -9.25 -7.82 0.52
N GLY A 296 -9.99 -7.23 -0.43
CA GLY A 296 -10.31 -5.80 -0.40
C GLY A 296 -9.09 -4.89 -0.48
N GLY A 297 -7.97 -5.39 -1.03
CA GLY A 297 -6.75 -4.68 -1.36
C GLY A 297 -6.29 -5.06 -2.77
N SER A 298 -5.40 -4.29 -3.38
CA SER A 298 -4.96 -4.48 -4.76
C SER A 298 -3.43 -4.36 -4.88
N ALA A 299 -2.92 -4.07 -6.07
CA ALA A 299 -1.50 -4.12 -6.41
C ALA A 299 -0.58 -3.37 -5.42
N ARG A 300 -0.96 -2.14 -4.98
CA ARG A 300 -0.17 -1.37 -4.01
C ARG A 300 -0.01 -2.10 -2.68
N CYS A 301 -1.09 -2.71 -2.21
CA CYS A 301 -1.11 -3.41 -0.93
C CYS A 301 -0.20 -4.64 -0.92
N MET A 302 0.03 -5.26 -2.07
CA MET A 302 0.85 -6.46 -2.22
C MET A 302 2.37 -6.18 -2.19
N MET A 303 2.79 -4.91 -2.22
CA MET A 303 4.20 -4.52 -2.38
C MET A 303 4.68 -3.69 -1.19
N ALA A 304 5.60 -4.22 -0.38
CA ALA A 304 6.38 -3.44 0.57
C ALA A 304 7.68 -3.01 -0.10
N GLU A 305 7.88 -1.70 -0.23
CA GLU A 305 9.03 -1.09 -0.91
C GLU A 305 10.30 -1.24 -0.06
N VAL A 306 11.36 -1.83 -0.59
CA VAL A 306 12.65 -1.98 0.10
C VAL A 306 13.60 -0.86 -0.34
N PHE A 307 13.88 0.06 0.59
CA PHE A 307 14.76 1.22 0.37
C PHE A 307 16.10 1.10 1.10
N ASN A 308 16.25 0.10 1.96
CA ASN A 308 17.45 -0.10 2.75
C ASN A 308 18.71 -0.13 1.87
N PRO A 309 19.85 0.38 2.36
CA PRO A 309 21.10 0.34 1.62
C PRO A 309 21.55 -1.10 1.41
N ILE A 310 22.26 -1.33 0.30
CA ILE A 310 22.92 -2.61 0.05
C ILE A 310 24.22 -2.65 0.86
N ALA A 311 24.48 -3.76 1.56
CA ALA A 311 25.70 -3.95 2.30
C ALA A 311 26.90 -3.85 1.34
N ASN A 312 27.78 -2.89 1.54
CA ASN A 312 28.99 -2.56 0.75
C ASN A 312 28.83 -1.51 -0.36
N ASP A 313 27.76 -0.71 -0.36
CA ASP A 313 27.69 0.53 -1.17
C ASP A 313 28.16 1.76 -0.41
#